data_da31a55636d9f402d2e24d94a1ca88df
#
_entry.id   da31a55636d9f402d2e24d94a1ca88df
#
_cell.length_a   1.000
_cell.length_b   1.000
_cell.length_c   1.000
_cell.angle_alpha   90.00
_cell.angle_beta   90.00
_cell.angle_gamma   90.00
#
_symmetry.space_group_name_H-M   'P 1'
#
loop_
_entity.id
_entity.type
_entity.pdbx_description
1 polymer ?
#
loop_
_entity_poly.entity_id
_entity_poly.type
_entity_poly.pdbx_seq_one_letter_code
_entity_poly.pdbx_strand_id
1 'polypeptide(L)'
;EMKFPKPVLLALKDKDIHIPTAIQIQGIPVALSGRDMIGIASTGSGKTITFALPMIMLCLEQEYVLPFERGEGPYALIIVPSRELARQIYDVIMDIFQWIEKDPKMPKLRAGLCIGGVPIREQAQVFKDGVHVCVATPGRLSDMLTKKIFNLE
;
A
#
# COMPACT_ATOMS: atom_id res chain seq x y z
N GLU A 1 0.84 -14.71 -17.63
CA GLU A 1 -0.44 -14.08 -17.27
C GLU A 1 -0.45 -13.86 -15.76
N MET A 2 -0.49 -12.60 -15.33
CA MET A 2 -0.52 -12.24 -13.91
C MET A 2 -1.88 -12.60 -13.34
N LYS A 3 -1.93 -13.55 -12.38
CA LYS A 3 -3.17 -14.00 -11.76
C LYS A 3 -3.44 -13.18 -10.50
N PHE A 4 -4.08 -12.03 -10.64
CA PHE A 4 -4.59 -11.29 -9.48
C PHE A 4 -5.87 -11.93 -8.93
N PRO A 5 -6.11 -11.88 -7.61
CA PRO A 5 -7.36 -12.31 -7.00
C PRO A 5 -8.57 -11.55 -7.58
N LYS A 6 -9.72 -12.24 -7.66
CA LYS A 6 -10.95 -11.65 -8.20
C LYS A 6 -11.34 -10.30 -7.56
N PRO A 7 -11.28 -10.11 -6.23
CA PRO A 7 -11.57 -8.81 -5.62
C PRO A 7 -10.65 -7.68 -6.10
N VAL A 8 -9.36 -7.96 -6.31
CA VAL A 8 -8.40 -6.97 -6.85
C VAL A 8 -8.77 -6.58 -8.29
N LEU A 9 -9.13 -7.55 -9.12
CA LEU A 9 -9.60 -7.27 -10.49
C LEU A 9 -10.90 -6.47 -10.52
N LEU A 10 -11.82 -6.72 -9.59
CA LEU A 10 -13.04 -5.93 -9.44
C LEU A 10 -12.76 -4.50 -8.99
N ALA A 11 -11.81 -4.30 -8.08
CA ALA A 11 -11.36 -2.96 -7.67
C ALA A 11 -10.78 -2.16 -8.84
N LEU A 12 -9.97 -2.79 -9.70
CA LEU A 12 -9.43 -2.15 -10.90
C LEU A 12 -10.53 -1.80 -11.90
N LYS A 13 -11.49 -2.70 -12.08
CA LYS A 13 -12.64 -2.46 -12.96
C LYS A 13 -13.52 -1.30 -12.49
N ASP A 14 -13.75 -1.20 -11.17
CA ASP A 14 -14.50 -0.10 -10.56
C ASP A 14 -13.83 1.27 -10.78
N LYS A 15 -12.49 1.28 -10.92
CA LYS A 15 -11.67 2.44 -11.27
C LYS A 15 -11.53 2.66 -12.79
N ASP A 16 -12.34 1.99 -13.60
CA ASP A 16 -12.28 2.03 -15.08
C ASP A 16 -10.91 1.60 -15.66
N ILE A 17 -10.17 0.77 -14.92
CA ILE A 17 -8.89 0.22 -15.37
C ILE A 17 -9.11 -1.16 -15.97
N HIS A 18 -9.31 -1.20 -17.27
CA HIS A 18 -9.59 -2.43 -18.04
C HIS A 18 -8.36 -2.95 -18.77
N ILE A 19 -7.48 -2.05 -19.18
CA ILE A 19 -6.28 -2.37 -19.96
C ILE A 19 -5.07 -1.75 -19.23
N PRO A 20 -4.01 -2.55 -18.99
CA PRO A 20 -2.83 -2.02 -18.33
C PRO A 20 -2.09 -1.03 -19.25
N THR A 21 -1.55 0.01 -18.65
CA THR A 21 -0.70 1.00 -19.34
C THR A 21 0.72 0.44 -19.57
N ALA A 22 1.51 1.11 -20.43
CA ALA A 22 2.87 0.67 -20.75
C ALA A 22 3.75 0.50 -19.50
N ILE A 23 3.69 1.43 -18.52
CA ILE A 23 4.47 1.32 -17.28
C ILE A 23 4.00 0.15 -16.41
N GLN A 24 2.70 -0.17 -16.42
CA GLN A 24 2.15 -1.32 -15.69
C GLN A 24 2.57 -2.64 -16.33
N ILE A 25 2.53 -2.74 -17.65
CA ILE A 25 2.96 -3.95 -18.40
C ILE A 25 4.43 -4.27 -18.11
N GLN A 26 5.29 -3.25 -18.08
CA GLN A 26 6.71 -3.42 -17.84
C GLN A 26 7.07 -3.53 -16.36
N GLY A 27 6.47 -2.72 -15.50
CA GLY A 27 6.87 -2.59 -14.10
C GLY A 27 6.29 -3.65 -13.17
N ILE A 28 5.01 -4.03 -13.33
CA ILE A 28 4.37 -4.99 -12.42
C ILE A 28 5.10 -6.34 -12.39
N PRO A 29 5.48 -6.97 -13.53
CA PRO A 29 6.22 -8.22 -13.50
C PRO A 29 7.59 -8.11 -12.81
N VAL A 30 8.29 -6.99 -13.00
CA VAL A 30 9.58 -6.75 -12.35
C VAL A 30 9.42 -6.64 -10.84
N ALA A 31 8.45 -5.84 -10.37
CA ALA A 31 8.18 -5.71 -8.94
C ALA A 31 7.72 -7.03 -8.30
N LEU A 32 6.86 -7.81 -8.97
CA LEU A 32 6.43 -9.14 -8.51
C LEU A 32 7.58 -10.17 -8.47
N SER A 33 8.66 -9.96 -9.23
CA SER A 33 9.85 -10.80 -9.17
C SER A 33 10.79 -10.48 -8.00
N GLY A 34 10.43 -9.51 -7.13
CA GLY A 34 11.24 -9.09 -5.99
C GLY A 34 12.46 -8.25 -6.35
N ARG A 35 12.48 -7.65 -7.55
CA ARG A 35 13.59 -6.81 -8.01
C ARG A 35 13.36 -5.34 -7.72
N ASP A 36 14.45 -4.65 -7.42
CA ASP A 36 14.48 -3.18 -7.39
C ASP A 36 14.27 -2.63 -8.80
N MET A 37 13.59 -1.47 -8.86
CA MET A 37 13.30 -0.84 -10.15
C MET A 37 13.23 0.67 -10.02
N ILE A 38 13.66 1.37 -11.08
CA ILE A 38 13.43 2.80 -11.26
C ILE A 38 12.41 2.97 -12.37
N GLY A 39 11.23 3.48 -12.02
CA GLY A 39 10.13 3.72 -12.96
C GLY A 39 10.02 5.19 -13.34
N ILE A 40 10.25 5.52 -14.62
CA ILE A 40 10.11 6.87 -15.16
C ILE A 40 8.92 6.88 -16.13
N ALA A 41 7.92 7.69 -15.80
CA ALA A 41 6.73 7.85 -16.64
C ALA A 41 6.02 9.18 -16.32
N SER A 42 5.24 9.70 -17.26
CA SER A 42 4.48 10.94 -17.10
C SER A 42 3.42 10.85 -15.99
N THR A 43 2.95 11.99 -15.52
CA THR A 43 1.79 12.06 -14.62
C THR A 43 0.56 11.45 -15.31
N GLY A 44 -0.25 10.71 -14.56
CA GLY A 44 -1.44 10.01 -15.10
C GLY A 44 -1.15 8.71 -15.87
N SER A 45 0.10 8.28 -15.99
CA SER A 45 0.48 7.05 -16.70
C SER A 45 0.17 5.74 -15.94
N GLY A 46 -0.34 5.82 -14.70
CA GLY A 46 -0.67 4.63 -13.90
C GLY A 46 0.46 4.12 -13.00
N LYS A 47 1.49 4.93 -12.70
CA LYS A 47 2.59 4.56 -11.80
C LYS A 47 2.12 4.03 -10.44
N THR A 48 1.10 4.66 -9.85
CA THR A 48 0.59 4.25 -8.52
C THR A 48 0.17 2.79 -8.52
N ILE A 49 -0.59 2.38 -9.50
CA ILE A 49 -1.03 0.98 -9.64
C ILE A 49 0.17 0.04 -9.91
N THR A 50 1.19 0.52 -10.61
CA THR A 50 2.39 -0.28 -10.94
C THR A 50 3.12 -0.77 -9.69
N PHE A 51 3.23 0.03 -8.64
CA PHE A 51 3.84 -0.41 -7.37
C PHE A 51 2.82 -0.88 -6.34
N ALA A 52 1.61 -0.33 -6.33
CA ALA A 52 0.61 -0.70 -5.33
C ALA A 52 0.14 -2.16 -5.48
N LEU A 53 -0.10 -2.64 -6.71
CA LEU A 53 -0.56 -4.01 -6.92
C LEU A 53 0.45 -5.07 -6.44
N PRO A 54 1.74 -5.04 -6.84
CA PRO A 54 2.73 -5.99 -6.33
C PRO A 54 2.85 -5.95 -4.80
N MET A 55 2.82 -4.76 -4.21
CA MET A 55 2.88 -4.57 -2.77
C MET A 55 1.67 -5.18 -2.06
N ILE A 56 0.45 -4.97 -2.59
CA ILE A 56 -0.78 -5.58 -2.05
C ILE A 56 -0.71 -7.10 -2.15
N MET A 57 -0.19 -7.64 -3.28
CA MET A 57 -0.02 -9.07 -3.43
C MET A 57 0.96 -9.65 -2.41
N LEU A 58 2.06 -8.94 -2.13
CA LEU A 58 3.00 -9.32 -1.08
C LEU A 58 2.32 -9.33 0.31
N CYS A 59 1.56 -8.30 0.63
CA CYS A 59 0.81 -8.23 1.90
C CYS A 59 -0.18 -9.40 2.05
N LEU A 60 -0.89 -9.75 0.97
CA LEU A 60 -1.79 -10.89 0.98
C LEU A 60 -1.06 -12.21 1.18
N GLU A 61 0.07 -12.42 0.48
CA GLU A 61 0.89 -13.61 0.59
C GLU A 61 1.43 -13.77 2.02
N GLN A 62 1.97 -12.70 2.60
CA GLN A 62 2.49 -12.71 3.97
C GLN A 62 1.39 -13.02 4.99
N GLU A 63 0.21 -12.42 4.85
CA GLU A 63 -0.91 -12.65 5.76
C GLU A 63 -1.46 -14.09 5.71
N TYR A 64 -1.34 -14.78 4.56
CA TYR A 64 -1.69 -16.21 4.47
C TYR A 64 -0.64 -17.11 5.11
N VAL A 65 0.64 -16.73 5.08
CA VAL A 65 1.74 -17.56 5.61
C VAL A 65 1.87 -17.35 7.13
N LEU A 66 1.88 -16.10 7.55
CA LEU A 66 2.02 -15.70 8.96
C LEU A 66 1.12 -14.48 9.20
N PRO A 67 -0.06 -14.67 9.80
CA PRO A 67 -0.97 -13.57 10.07
C PRO A 67 -0.31 -12.47 10.90
N PHE A 68 -0.61 -11.23 10.55
CA PHE A 68 -0.03 -10.03 11.13
C PHE A 68 -0.36 -9.89 12.62
N GLU A 69 0.66 -9.81 13.47
CA GLU A 69 0.51 -9.61 14.90
C GLU A 69 0.43 -8.13 15.29
N ARG A 70 -0.19 -7.87 16.45
CA ARG A 70 -0.29 -6.50 16.96
C ARG A 70 1.09 -5.96 17.33
N GLY A 71 1.40 -4.77 16.80
CA GLY A 71 2.69 -4.10 17.06
C GLY A 71 3.78 -4.42 16.06
N GLU A 72 3.54 -5.30 15.10
CA GLU A 72 4.45 -5.51 13.97
C GLU A 72 4.52 -4.28 13.07
N GLY A 73 5.68 -4.07 12.48
CA GLY A 73 5.91 -3.02 11.49
C GLY A 73 5.24 -3.34 10.14
N PRO A 74 5.07 -2.33 9.27
CA PRO A 74 4.42 -2.54 7.98
C PRO A 74 5.26 -3.44 7.07
N TYR A 75 4.61 -4.34 6.32
CA TYR A 75 5.25 -5.10 5.26
C TYR A 75 5.69 -4.22 4.08
N ALA A 76 5.01 -3.09 3.90
CA ALA A 76 5.32 -2.15 2.82
C ALA A 76 5.28 -0.70 3.30
N LEU A 77 6.27 0.07 2.84
CA LEU A 77 6.41 1.49 3.16
C LEU A 77 6.49 2.31 1.87
N ILE A 78 5.61 3.30 1.75
CA ILE A 78 5.60 4.27 0.64
C ILE A 78 5.98 5.63 1.19
N ILE A 79 7.07 6.21 0.71
CA ILE A 79 7.52 7.53 1.10
C ILE A 79 7.33 8.50 -0.07
N VAL A 80 6.64 9.59 0.20
CA VAL A 80 6.34 10.63 -0.80
C VAL A 80 6.61 12.03 -0.27
N PRO A 81 6.92 13.00 -1.16
CA PRO A 81 7.35 14.34 -0.74
C PRO A 81 6.22 15.22 -0.20
N SER A 82 4.96 14.97 -0.57
CA SER A 82 3.83 15.81 -0.17
C SER A 82 2.70 15.03 0.52
N ARG A 83 1.96 15.73 1.38
CA ARG A 83 0.81 15.18 2.10
C ARG A 83 -0.34 14.82 1.16
N GLU A 84 -0.55 15.65 0.15
CA GLU A 84 -1.58 15.49 -0.88
C GLU A 84 -1.34 14.20 -1.67
N LEU A 85 -0.10 13.98 -2.12
CA LEU A 85 0.27 12.76 -2.82
C LEU A 85 0.15 11.53 -1.91
N ALA A 86 0.52 11.64 -0.64
CA ALA A 86 0.35 10.57 0.33
C ALA A 86 -1.14 10.18 0.47
N ARG A 87 -2.04 11.16 0.57
CA ARG A 87 -3.49 10.91 0.63
C ARG A 87 -4.00 10.24 -0.63
N GLN A 88 -3.64 10.75 -1.81
CA GLN A 88 -4.05 10.16 -3.08
C GLN A 88 -3.63 8.68 -3.22
N ILE A 89 -2.41 8.36 -2.82
CA ILE A 89 -1.93 6.96 -2.86
C ILE A 89 -2.65 6.12 -1.81
N TYR A 90 -2.81 6.64 -0.60
CA TYR A 90 -3.52 5.95 0.48
C TYR A 90 -4.96 5.62 0.06
N ASP A 91 -5.68 6.56 -0.54
CA ASP A 91 -7.06 6.36 -1.00
C ASP A 91 -7.14 5.27 -2.07
N VAL A 92 -6.19 5.24 -3.03
CA VAL A 92 -6.11 4.16 -4.03
C VAL A 92 -5.93 2.79 -3.39
N ILE A 93 -5.07 2.68 -2.36
CA ILE A 93 -4.82 1.43 -1.63
C ILE A 93 -6.06 1.02 -0.84
N MET A 94 -6.68 1.96 -0.12
CA MET A 94 -7.88 1.70 0.68
C MET A 94 -9.05 1.25 -0.17
N ASP A 95 -9.25 1.82 -1.36
CA ASP A 95 -10.28 1.37 -2.29
C ASP A 95 -10.08 -0.10 -2.69
N ILE A 96 -8.83 -0.52 -2.95
CA ILE A 96 -8.54 -1.92 -3.27
C ILE A 96 -8.77 -2.82 -2.03
N PHE A 97 -8.36 -2.36 -0.84
CA PHE A 97 -8.57 -3.10 0.41
C PHE A 97 -10.05 -3.30 0.71
N GLN A 98 -10.89 -2.30 0.47
CA GLN A 98 -12.36 -2.42 0.63
C GLN A 98 -12.96 -3.49 -0.29
N TRP A 99 -12.43 -3.64 -1.50
CA TRP A 99 -12.87 -4.72 -2.40
C TRP A 99 -12.40 -6.09 -1.92
N ILE A 100 -11.17 -6.19 -1.39
CA ILE A 100 -10.64 -7.43 -0.80
C ILE A 100 -11.48 -7.82 0.42
N GLU A 101 -11.86 -6.88 1.29
CA GLU A 101 -12.65 -7.13 2.49
C GLU A 101 -14.07 -7.63 2.19
N LYS A 102 -14.63 -7.36 1.00
CA LYS A 102 -15.93 -7.91 0.58
C LYS A 102 -15.91 -9.43 0.36
N ASP A 103 -14.75 -10.02 0.15
CA ASP A 103 -14.62 -11.48 0.01
C ASP A 103 -14.25 -12.10 1.38
N PRO A 104 -15.16 -12.85 2.02
CA PRO A 104 -14.91 -13.42 3.35
C PRO A 104 -13.78 -14.46 3.38
N LYS A 105 -13.29 -14.90 2.22
CA LYS A 105 -12.15 -15.82 2.09
C LYS A 105 -10.82 -15.12 2.05
N MET A 106 -10.82 -13.80 1.91
CA MET A 106 -9.61 -13.00 1.86
C MET A 106 -9.27 -12.43 3.24
N PRO A 107 -7.98 -12.28 3.59
CA PRO A 107 -7.58 -11.64 4.82
C PRO A 107 -7.88 -10.15 4.79
N LYS A 108 -8.09 -9.58 5.97
CA LYS A 108 -8.28 -8.14 6.13
C LYS A 108 -6.94 -7.44 6.17
N LEU A 109 -6.70 -6.59 5.18
CA LEU A 109 -5.52 -5.73 5.15
C LEU A 109 -5.79 -4.36 5.76
N ARG A 110 -4.77 -3.78 6.38
CA ARG A 110 -4.82 -2.45 7.00
C ARG A 110 -3.74 -1.56 6.43
N ALA A 111 -4.07 -0.30 6.16
CA ALA A 111 -3.10 0.72 5.78
C ALA A 111 -3.10 1.88 6.78
N GLY A 112 -1.95 2.48 6.98
CA GLY A 112 -1.76 3.67 7.82
C GLY A 112 -1.24 4.85 7.01
N LEU A 113 -1.82 6.03 7.25
CA LEU A 113 -1.37 7.30 6.67
C LEU A 113 -0.55 8.06 7.70
N CYS A 114 0.75 8.27 7.40
CA CYS A 114 1.73 8.90 8.30
C CYS A 114 2.17 10.27 7.74
N ILE A 115 1.36 11.31 7.98
CA ILE A 115 1.57 12.68 7.44
C ILE A 115 1.48 13.74 8.51
N GLY A 116 2.16 14.88 8.31
CA GLY A 116 2.04 16.05 9.17
C GLY A 116 0.68 16.74 9.04
N GLY A 117 0.37 17.63 10.00
CA GLY A 117 -0.88 18.43 9.99
C GLY A 117 -2.10 17.71 10.57
N VAL A 118 -1.95 16.49 11.05
CA VAL A 118 -2.95 15.73 11.81
C VAL A 118 -2.37 15.44 13.19
N PRO A 119 -3.16 15.44 14.28
CA PRO A 119 -2.67 15.09 15.61
C PRO A 119 -2.00 13.71 15.61
N ILE A 120 -0.78 13.65 16.15
CA ILE A 120 0.01 12.41 16.16
C ILE A 120 -0.69 11.28 16.92
N ARG A 121 -1.49 11.61 17.94
CA ARG A 121 -2.23 10.63 18.76
C ARG A 121 -3.27 9.86 17.95
N GLU A 122 -3.95 10.55 17.03
CA GLU A 122 -4.96 9.92 16.15
C GLU A 122 -4.31 8.91 15.20
N GLN A 123 -3.18 9.30 14.59
CA GLN A 123 -2.43 8.40 13.73
C GLN A 123 -1.81 7.24 14.52
N ALA A 124 -1.25 7.52 15.70
CA ALA A 124 -0.59 6.52 16.54
C ALA A 124 -1.49 5.34 16.89
N GLN A 125 -2.80 5.57 17.06
CA GLN A 125 -3.73 4.47 17.38
C GLN A 125 -3.80 3.44 16.24
N VAL A 126 -3.86 3.90 14.98
CA VAL A 126 -3.88 3.02 13.80
C VAL A 126 -2.61 2.16 13.74
N PHE A 127 -1.45 2.77 14.00
CA PHE A 127 -0.17 2.06 13.96
C PHE A 127 0.05 1.11 15.14
N LYS A 128 -0.56 1.37 16.30
CA LYS A 128 -0.51 0.44 17.45
C LYS A 128 -1.20 -0.88 17.19
N ASP A 129 -2.24 -0.86 16.38
CA ASP A 129 -2.95 -2.09 15.99
C ASP A 129 -2.24 -2.84 14.85
N GLY A 130 -1.14 -2.26 14.34
CA GLY A 130 -0.35 -2.75 13.23
C GLY A 130 -0.98 -2.46 11.86
N VAL A 131 -0.16 -2.16 10.87
CA VAL A 131 -0.59 -1.91 9.49
C VAL A 131 0.27 -2.68 8.50
N HIS A 132 -0.32 -3.22 7.45
CA HIS A 132 0.39 -3.93 6.39
C HIS A 132 1.12 -2.96 5.46
N VAL A 133 0.51 -1.78 5.24
CA VAL A 133 1.05 -0.73 4.38
C VAL A 133 1.08 0.60 5.12
N CYS A 134 2.23 1.27 5.10
CA CYS A 134 2.39 2.63 5.60
C CYS A 134 2.63 3.58 4.43
N VAL A 135 1.79 4.60 4.27
CA VAL A 135 2.04 5.71 3.33
C VAL A 135 2.46 6.94 4.11
N ALA A 136 3.65 7.45 3.86
CA ALA A 136 4.29 8.43 4.73
C ALA A 136 4.90 9.63 3.99
N THR A 137 4.94 10.76 4.69
CA THR A 137 5.87 11.85 4.39
C THR A 137 7.09 11.77 5.33
N PRO A 138 8.32 12.10 4.85
CA PRO A 138 9.56 11.84 5.59
C PRO A 138 9.58 12.41 7.02
N GLY A 139 9.16 13.67 7.19
CA GLY A 139 9.22 14.33 8.50
C GLY A 139 8.32 13.67 9.56
N ARG A 140 7.08 13.30 9.21
CA ARG A 140 6.18 12.61 10.15
C ARG A 140 6.62 11.18 10.41
N LEU A 141 7.12 10.48 9.40
CA LEU A 141 7.67 9.15 9.57
C LEU A 141 8.80 9.15 10.59
N SER A 142 9.79 10.05 10.42
CA SER A 142 10.90 10.21 11.35
C SER A 142 10.43 10.53 12.77
N ASP A 143 9.45 11.43 12.94
CA ASP A 143 8.88 11.82 14.24
C ASP A 143 8.21 10.60 14.93
N MET A 144 7.44 9.79 14.20
CA MET A 144 6.77 8.62 14.76
C MET A 144 7.74 7.49 15.14
N LEU A 145 8.77 7.25 14.33
CA LEU A 145 9.82 6.28 14.63
C LEU A 145 10.65 6.71 15.84
N THR A 146 11.05 7.98 15.91
CA THR A 146 11.79 8.55 17.07
C THR A 146 10.99 8.41 18.37
N LYS A 147 9.68 8.60 18.30
CA LYS A 147 8.75 8.43 19.43
C LYS A 147 8.38 6.97 19.72
N LYS A 148 8.92 6.03 18.97
CA LYS A 148 8.65 4.59 19.10
C LYS A 148 7.15 4.26 19.08
N ILE A 149 6.41 4.93 18.20
CA ILE A 149 4.97 4.67 18.01
C ILE A 149 4.77 3.36 17.26
N PHE A 150 5.63 3.09 16.29
CA PHE A 150 5.79 1.81 15.60
C PHE A 150 7.26 1.66 15.17
N ASN A 151 7.63 0.49 14.70
CA ASN A 151 8.95 0.18 14.15
C ASN A 151 8.86 -0.22 12.67
N LEU A 152 10.01 -0.51 12.05
CA LEU A 152 10.13 -1.02 10.68
C LEU A 152 10.83 -2.39 10.68
N GLU A 153 10.84 -3.08 11.85
CA GLU A 153 11.43 -4.40 12.02
C GLU A 153 10.40 -5.49 11.77
#